data_a5445c5ea49753ae7c1a3757fd92f15b
#
_entry.id   a5445c5ea49753ae7c1a3757fd92f15b
#
_cell.length_a   1.000
_cell.length_b   1.000
_cell.length_c   1.000
_cell.angle_alpha   90.00
_cell.angle_beta   90.00
_cell.angle_gamma   90.00
#
_symmetry.space_group_name_H-M   'P 1'
#
loop_
_entity.id
_entity.type
_entity.pdbx_description
1 polymer ?
#
loop_
_entity_poly.entity_id
_entity_poly.type
_entity_poly.pdbx_seq_one_letter_code
_entity_poly.pdbx_strand_id
1 'polypeptide(L)'
;MANLDQAPSRSMPNLLHVLPAFADESELRLNTIVELNSNTINKYELITETGHLKLDRVGYSSLAYPFAYGCIPRTWDEDGDPLDIEIVNVTEPLVPGSIVEARIIGIMTFDDGGEVDDKVIAVLADDKRMDHIKSFEDLGEHWKKETTYYWEHYKD
;
A
#
# COMPACT_ATOMS: atom_id res chain seq x y z
N MET A 1 -35.60 20.61 -4.14
CA MET A 1 -34.29 20.45 -4.79
C MET A 1 -33.24 21.00 -3.84
N ALA A 2 -32.22 20.23 -3.51
CA ALA A 2 -31.14 20.71 -2.66
C ALA A 2 -30.37 21.83 -3.38
N ASN A 3 -30.08 22.92 -2.68
CA ASN A 3 -29.20 23.96 -3.21
C ASN A 3 -27.74 23.60 -2.93
N LEU A 4 -27.06 23.07 -3.92
CA LEU A 4 -25.67 22.61 -3.80
C LEU A 4 -24.69 23.75 -3.48
N ASP A 5 -25.03 24.99 -3.84
CA ASP A 5 -24.19 26.15 -3.54
C ASP A 5 -24.16 26.51 -2.04
N GLN A 6 -25.09 25.93 -1.28
CA GLN A 6 -25.18 26.10 0.16
C GLN A 6 -24.70 24.86 0.94
N ALA A 7 -24.20 23.85 0.26
CA ALA A 7 -23.58 22.72 0.95
C ALA A 7 -22.41 23.22 1.79
N PRO A 8 -22.29 22.79 3.05
CA PRO A 8 -21.19 23.25 3.89
C PRO A 8 -19.84 22.89 3.23
N SER A 9 -19.09 23.91 2.87
CA SER A 9 -17.74 23.76 2.39
C SER A 9 -16.84 23.40 3.57
N ARG A 10 -16.79 22.12 3.90
CA ARG A 10 -15.82 21.60 4.87
C ARG A 10 -14.76 20.86 4.10
N SER A 11 -13.51 21.34 4.16
CA SER A 11 -12.38 20.59 3.66
C SER A 11 -12.17 19.38 4.57
N MET A 12 -12.15 18.19 3.99
CA MET A 12 -11.67 17.01 4.71
C MET A 12 -10.14 17.04 4.76
N PRO A 13 -9.54 16.72 5.90
CA PRO A 13 -8.08 16.64 5.96
C PRO A 13 -7.57 15.57 4.99
N ASN A 14 -6.51 15.89 4.27
CA ASN A 14 -5.80 14.92 3.46
C ASN A 14 -4.95 14.04 4.38
N LEU A 15 -5.31 12.75 4.50
CA LEU A 15 -4.65 11.82 5.40
C LEU A 15 -3.17 11.65 5.12
N LEU A 16 -2.74 11.84 3.88
CA LEU A 16 -1.32 11.79 3.52
C LEU A 16 -0.48 12.82 4.28
N HIS A 17 -1.09 13.90 4.73
CA HIS A 17 -0.38 15.01 5.39
C HIS A 17 -0.63 15.07 6.90
N VAL A 18 -1.71 14.47 7.40
CA VAL A 18 -2.10 14.62 8.82
C VAL A 18 -1.99 13.32 9.62
N LEU A 19 -2.11 12.17 8.98
CA LEU A 19 -1.99 10.88 9.67
C LEU A 19 -0.51 10.57 9.91
N PRO A 20 -0.09 10.29 11.16
CA PRO A 20 1.31 9.93 11.40
C PRO A 20 1.69 8.62 10.70
N ALA A 21 2.95 8.49 10.28
CA ALA A 21 3.45 7.27 9.63
C ALA A 21 3.36 6.07 10.58
N PHE A 22 3.79 6.24 11.83
CA PHE A 22 3.69 5.18 12.83
C PHE A 22 2.44 5.32 13.67
N ALA A 23 1.65 4.24 13.74
CA ALA A 23 0.62 4.08 14.76
C ALA A 23 1.26 3.71 16.10
N ASP A 24 2.29 2.88 16.08
CA ASP A 24 3.12 2.52 17.22
C ASP A 24 4.53 2.14 16.74
N GLU A 25 5.48 3.04 16.95
CA GLU A 25 6.86 2.83 16.51
C GLU A 25 7.54 1.66 17.25
N SER A 26 7.24 1.49 18.55
CA SER A 26 7.85 0.42 19.36
C SER A 26 7.45 -0.98 18.87
N GLU A 27 6.26 -1.10 18.29
CA GLU A 27 5.73 -2.35 17.73
C GLU A 27 5.93 -2.44 16.22
N LEU A 28 6.59 -1.48 15.59
CA LEU A 28 6.79 -1.36 14.14
C LEU A 28 5.46 -1.35 13.35
N ARG A 29 4.42 -0.76 13.94
CA ARG A 29 3.09 -0.65 13.32
C ARG A 29 2.99 0.65 12.55
N LEU A 30 2.78 0.54 11.25
CA LEU A 30 2.59 1.67 10.35
C LEU A 30 1.12 1.89 10.08
N ASN A 31 0.70 3.15 10.07
CA ASN A 31 -0.56 3.51 9.42
C ASN A 31 -0.38 3.34 7.91
N THR A 32 -1.33 2.69 7.28
CA THR A 32 -1.31 2.42 5.85
C THR A 32 -2.65 2.82 5.26
N ILE A 33 -2.62 3.54 4.15
CA ILE A 33 -3.82 3.83 3.38
C ILE A 33 -3.87 2.81 2.24
N VAL A 34 -4.91 1.98 2.24
CA VAL A 34 -5.05 0.90 1.26
C VAL A 34 -5.41 1.48 -0.10
N GLU A 35 -4.67 1.12 -1.13
CA GLU A 35 -4.94 1.52 -2.50
C GLU A 35 -5.60 0.41 -3.30
N LEU A 36 -5.13 -0.81 -3.16
CA LEU A 36 -5.69 -1.97 -3.88
C LEU A 36 -5.48 -3.28 -3.14
N ASN A 37 -6.20 -4.29 -3.56
CA ASN A 37 -6.10 -5.66 -3.05
C ASN A 37 -5.36 -6.57 -4.02
N SER A 38 -5.05 -7.77 -3.56
CA SER A 38 -4.59 -8.84 -4.43
C SER A 38 -5.67 -9.26 -5.45
N ASN A 39 -5.24 -9.96 -6.48
CA ASN A 39 -6.10 -10.50 -7.54
C ASN A 39 -6.79 -9.43 -8.41
N THR A 40 -6.24 -8.24 -8.49
CA THR A 40 -6.68 -7.19 -9.40
C THR A 40 -5.60 -6.83 -10.41
N ILE A 41 -6.02 -6.46 -11.61
CA ILE A 41 -5.14 -5.85 -12.62
C ILE A 41 -5.29 -4.32 -12.64
N ASN A 42 -6.19 -3.78 -11.84
CA ASN A 42 -6.39 -2.34 -11.71
C ASN A 42 -5.37 -1.74 -10.75
N LYS A 43 -4.67 -0.71 -11.19
CA LYS A 43 -3.83 0.08 -10.31
C LYS A 43 -4.59 1.33 -9.87
N TYR A 44 -4.88 1.40 -8.56
CA TYR A 44 -5.39 2.60 -7.89
C TYR A 44 -4.24 3.29 -7.18
N GLU A 45 -4.29 4.60 -7.17
CA GLU A 45 -3.27 5.43 -6.55
C GLU A 45 -3.91 6.64 -5.87
N LEU A 46 -3.39 7.01 -4.71
CA LEU A 46 -3.82 8.23 -4.03
C LEU A 46 -3.28 9.46 -4.76
N ILE A 47 -4.18 10.40 -5.04
CA ILE A 47 -3.80 11.71 -5.54
C ILE A 47 -3.21 12.49 -4.37
N THR A 48 -1.94 12.90 -4.47
CA THR A 48 -1.20 13.54 -3.38
C THR A 48 -1.85 14.85 -2.92
N GLU A 49 -2.44 15.59 -3.84
CA GLU A 49 -3.05 16.88 -3.55
C GLU A 49 -4.37 16.77 -2.80
N THR A 50 -5.12 15.70 -3.01
CA THR A 50 -6.47 15.55 -2.48
C THR A 50 -6.65 14.40 -1.48
N GLY A 51 -5.78 13.38 -1.55
CA GLY A 51 -5.91 12.17 -0.75
C GLY A 51 -7.01 11.23 -1.22
N HIS A 52 -7.56 11.44 -2.41
CA HIS A 52 -8.56 10.56 -3.01
C HIS A 52 -7.90 9.48 -3.86
N LEU A 53 -8.55 8.31 -3.92
CA LEU A 53 -8.15 7.25 -4.82
C LEU A 53 -8.58 7.55 -6.26
N LYS A 54 -7.68 7.28 -7.19
CA LYS A 54 -7.94 7.36 -8.62
C LYS A 54 -7.48 6.07 -9.29
N LEU A 55 -8.27 5.59 -10.25
CA LEU A 55 -7.82 4.54 -11.13
C LEU A 55 -6.71 5.11 -12.04
N ASP A 56 -5.47 4.69 -11.80
CA ASP A 56 -4.31 5.16 -12.55
C ASP A 56 -4.20 4.43 -13.88
N ARG A 57 -4.29 3.11 -13.86
CA ARG A 57 -4.26 2.29 -15.06
C ARG A 57 -4.89 0.93 -14.85
N VAL A 58 -5.31 0.32 -15.95
CA VAL A 58 -5.73 -1.08 -16.02
C VAL A 58 -4.59 -1.87 -16.66
N GLY A 59 -4.16 -2.96 -16.03
CA GLY A 59 -3.16 -3.85 -16.60
C GLY A 59 -3.66 -4.47 -17.90
N TYR A 60 -2.74 -4.71 -18.83
CA TYR A 60 -3.07 -5.28 -20.15
C TYR A 60 -2.83 -6.78 -20.22
N SER A 61 -2.34 -7.38 -19.17
CA SER A 61 -2.09 -8.82 -19.07
C SER A 61 -2.95 -9.46 -17.98
N SER A 62 -2.87 -10.78 -17.87
CA SER A 62 -3.53 -11.51 -16.79
C SER A 62 -2.76 -11.46 -15.47
N LEU A 63 -1.62 -10.77 -15.42
CA LEU A 63 -0.79 -10.69 -14.23
C LEU A 63 -1.42 -9.75 -13.20
N ALA A 64 -2.03 -10.32 -12.18
CA ALA A 64 -2.68 -9.58 -11.10
C ALA A 64 -1.72 -9.38 -9.91
N TYR A 65 -1.98 -8.35 -9.12
CA TYR A 65 -1.22 -8.11 -7.89
C TYR A 65 -1.35 -9.31 -6.94
N PRO A 66 -0.24 -9.89 -6.46
CA PRO A 66 -0.31 -11.04 -5.53
C PRO A 66 -0.45 -10.62 -4.06
N PHE A 67 -0.53 -9.34 -3.77
CA PHE A 67 -0.58 -8.77 -2.42
C PHE A 67 -1.54 -7.58 -2.39
N ALA A 68 -1.96 -7.15 -1.21
CA ALA A 68 -2.58 -5.85 -1.01
C ALA A 68 -1.49 -4.77 -1.02
N TYR A 69 -1.83 -3.57 -1.47
CA TYR A 69 -0.88 -2.52 -1.73
C TYR A 69 -1.44 -1.17 -1.29
N GLY A 70 -0.57 -0.32 -0.80
CA GLY A 70 -0.97 1.00 -0.37
C GLY A 70 0.22 1.92 -0.17
N CYS A 71 0.01 2.99 0.57
CA CYS A 71 1.05 3.96 0.86
C CYS A 71 1.06 4.32 2.34
N ILE A 72 2.21 4.81 2.79
CA ILE A 72 2.44 5.25 4.16
C ILE A 72 2.31 6.76 4.21
N PRO A 73 1.40 7.33 5.03
CA PRO A 73 1.24 8.78 5.13
C PRO A 73 2.48 9.46 5.69
N ARG A 74 2.67 10.73 5.38
CA ARG A 74 3.77 11.58 5.82
C ARG A 74 5.16 11.02 5.52
N THR A 75 5.28 10.30 4.42
CA THR A 75 6.54 9.79 3.89
C THR A 75 6.71 10.24 2.45
N TRP A 76 7.95 10.34 1.99
CA TRP A 76 8.27 10.65 0.60
C TRP A 76 9.41 9.77 0.14
N ASP A 77 9.22 9.12 -1.00
CA ASP A 77 10.29 8.40 -1.68
C ASP A 77 11.00 9.33 -2.66
N GLU A 78 12.10 8.88 -3.25
CA GLU A 78 12.92 9.66 -4.18
C GLU A 78 12.14 10.07 -5.44
N ASP A 79 11.10 9.31 -5.82
CA ASP A 79 10.21 9.62 -6.94
C ASP A 79 9.21 10.76 -6.65
N GLY A 80 9.19 11.29 -5.42
CA GLY A 80 8.28 12.34 -4.99
C GLY A 80 6.90 11.84 -4.54
N ASP A 81 6.70 10.53 -4.45
CA ASP A 81 5.48 9.89 -3.98
C ASP A 81 5.64 9.37 -2.54
N PRO A 82 4.56 9.16 -1.79
CA PRO A 82 4.64 8.47 -0.50
C PRO A 82 5.27 7.08 -0.65
N LEU A 83 5.94 6.59 0.40
CA LEU A 83 6.50 5.24 0.42
C LEU A 83 5.39 4.20 0.19
N ASP A 84 5.68 3.27 -0.70
CA ASP A 84 4.83 2.13 -0.99
C ASP A 84 4.95 1.06 0.08
N ILE A 85 3.84 0.37 0.32
CA ILE A 85 3.79 -0.76 1.23
C ILE A 85 3.00 -1.92 0.62
N GLU A 86 3.59 -3.12 0.67
CA GLU A 86 2.91 -4.37 0.38
C GLU A 86 2.44 -5.00 1.68
N ILE A 87 1.17 -5.36 1.75
CA ILE A 87 0.62 -6.13 2.85
C ILE A 87 0.40 -7.55 2.34
N VAL A 88 1.18 -8.49 2.88
CA VAL A 88 1.21 -9.88 2.40
C VAL A 88 0.30 -10.76 3.25
N ASN A 89 -0.16 -11.87 2.66
CA ASN A 89 -0.99 -12.88 3.34
C ASN A 89 -2.28 -12.33 3.95
N VAL A 90 -2.90 -11.36 3.30
CA VAL A 90 -4.20 -10.82 3.73
C VAL A 90 -5.28 -11.87 3.50
N THR A 91 -6.06 -12.19 4.54
CA THR A 91 -7.06 -13.24 4.50
C THR A 91 -8.32 -12.82 3.75
N GLU A 92 -8.79 -11.61 4.02
CA GLU A 92 -9.96 -11.03 3.35
C GLU A 92 -9.59 -9.72 2.66
N PRO A 93 -10.21 -9.40 1.52
CA PRO A 93 -9.97 -8.13 0.84
C PRO A 93 -10.18 -6.95 1.78
N LEU A 94 -9.22 -6.02 1.74
CA LEU A 94 -9.30 -4.77 2.48
C LEU A 94 -10.14 -3.76 1.70
N VAL A 95 -10.76 -2.83 2.41
CA VAL A 95 -11.53 -1.75 1.76
C VAL A 95 -10.56 -0.69 1.24
N PRO A 96 -10.48 -0.46 -0.08
CA PRO A 96 -9.64 0.61 -0.62
C PRO A 96 -10.02 1.97 -0.05
N GLY A 97 -9.01 2.76 0.31
CA GLY A 97 -9.20 4.04 0.98
C GLY A 97 -9.26 3.95 2.51
N SER A 98 -9.36 2.74 3.09
CA SER A 98 -9.35 2.57 4.53
C SER A 98 -7.93 2.70 5.10
N ILE A 99 -7.87 3.05 6.38
CA ILE A 99 -6.63 3.04 7.16
C ILE A 99 -6.53 1.68 7.85
N VAL A 100 -5.42 1.00 7.66
CA VAL A 100 -5.08 -0.23 8.37
C VAL A 100 -3.72 -0.07 9.05
N GLU A 101 -3.52 -0.76 10.16
CA GLU A 101 -2.20 -0.84 10.78
C GLU A 101 -1.47 -2.08 10.27
N ALA A 102 -0.29 -1.87 9.73
CA ALA A 102 0.55 -2.94 9.18
C ALA A 102 1.87 -3.00 9.94
N ARG A 103 2.30 -4.20 10.30
CA ARG A 103 3.56 -4.42 11.01
C ARG A 103 4.67 -4.73 10.02
N ILE A 104 5.72 -3.93 10.07
CA ILE A 104 6.88 -4.07 9.18
C ILE A 104 7.59 -5.41 9.44
N ILE A 105 7.90 -6.14 8.37
CA ILE A 105 8.75 -7.33 8.42
C ILE A 105 10.02 -7.19 7.59
N GLY A 106 10.09 -6.20 6.70
CA GLY A 106 11.28 -5.91 5.92
C GLY A 106 11.05 -4.85 4.86
N ILE A 107 12.08 -4.59 4.09
CA ILE A 107 12.06 -3.64 2.97
C ILE A 107 12.69 -4.34 1.77
N MET A 108 12.04 -4.21 0.61
CA MET A 108 12.60 -4.61 -0.68
C MET A 108 12.97 -3.35 -1.47
N THR A 109 14.15 -3.34 -2.04
CA THR A 109 14.62 -2.26 -2.89
C THR A 109 14.66 -2.71 -4.34
N PHE A 110 14.03 -1.94 -5.21
CA PHE A 110 13.99 -2.17 -6.64
C PHE A 110 14.73 -1.06 -7.39
N ASP A 111 15.27 -1.42 -8.55
CA ASP A 111 15.76 -0.46 -9.54
C ASP A 111 14.68 -0.33 -10.62
N ASP A 112 13.99 0.80 -10.64
CA ASP A 112 12.97 1.11 -11.64
C ASP A 112 13.51 2.15 -12.63
N GLY A 113 14.16 1.68 -13.69
CA GLY A 113 14.69 2.55 -14.74
C GLY A 113 15.81 3.48 -14.28
N GLY A 114 16.61 3.06 -13.28
CA GLY A 114 17.71 3.84 -12.70
C GLY A 114 17.30 4.63 -11.45
N GLU A 115 16.03 4.62 -11.07
CA GLU A 115 15.54 5.17 -9.81
C GLU A 115 15.41 4.08 -8.75
N VAL A 116 15.80 4.40 -7.52
CA VAL A 116 15.62 3.51 -6.38
C VAL A 116 14.16 3.57 -5.96
N ASP A 117 13.51 2.41 -5.89
CA ASP A 117 12.14 2.25 -5.45
C ASP A 117 12.11 1.30 -4.26
N ASP A 118 11.91 1.85 -3.07
CA ASP A 118 11.80 1.08 -1.84
C ASP A 118 10.35 0.73 -1.55
N LYS A 119 10.11 -0.54 -1.22
CA LYS A 119 8.79 -1.02 -0.82
C LYS A 119 8.88 -1.67 0.56
N VAL A 120 8.09 -1.15 1.48
CA VAL A 120 7.94 -1.76 2.79
C VAL A 120 7.09 -3.02 2.65
N ILE A 121 7.53 -4.10 3.27
CA ILE A 121 6.80 -5.37 3.31
C ILE A 121 6.27 -5.56 4.72
N ALA A 122 4.99 -5.82 4.83
CA ALA A 122 4.30 -5.89 6.12
C ALA A 122 3.20 -6.95 6.13
N VAL A 123 2.74 -7.27 7.32
CA VAL A 123 1.53 -8.06 7.57
C VAL A 123 0.53 -7.21 8.33
N LEU A 124 -0.77 -7.54 8.26
CA LEU A 124 -1.77 -6.87 9.08
C LEU A 124 -1.45 -7.07 10.57
N ALA A 125 -1.26 -5.97 11.28
CA ALA A 125 -0.83 -6.01 12.69
C ALA A 125 -1.88 -6.66 13.59
N ASP A 126 -3.15 -6.52 13.27
CA ASP A 126 -4.26 -7.05 14.07
C ASP A 126 -4.71 -8.46 13.67
N ASP A 127 -4.12 -9.03 12.63
CA ASP A 127 -4.37 -10.43 12.27
C ASP A 127 -3.44 -11.36 13.06
N LYS A 128 -3.98 -11.98 14.09
CA LYS A 128 -3.22 -12.88 14.96
C LYS A 128 -2.64 -14.09 14.25
N ARG A 129 -3.20 -14.47 13.08
CA ARG A 129 -2.64 -15.53 12.25
C ARG A 129 -1.27 -15.18 11.70
N MET A 130 -0.92 -13.89 11.69
CA MET A 130 0.35 -13.37 11.21
C MET A 130 1.36 -13.10 12.32
N ASP A 131 1.04 -13.35 13.59
CA ASP A 131 1.92 -13.03 14.72
C ASP A 131 3.28 -13.72 14.66
N HIS A 132 3.35 -14.89 14.04
CA HIS A 132 4.60 -15.65 13.86
C HIS A 132 5.48 -15.14 12.72
N ILE A 133 4.96 -14.27 11.85
CA ILE A 133 5.71 -13.72 10.72
C ILE A 133 6.52 -12.52 11.23
N LYS A 134 7.84 -12.66 11.27
CA LYS A 134 8.76 -11.62 11.76
C LYS A 134 9.76 -11.15 10.71
N SER A 135 10.01 -11.96 9.68
CA SER A 135 11.01 -11.70 8.65
C SER A 135 10.61 -12.35 7.33
N PHE A 136 11.38 -12.09 6.27
CA PHE A 136 11.12 -12.69 4.95
C PHE A 136 11.20 -14.22 4.97
N GLU A 137 12.06 -14.79 5.79
CA GLU A 137 12.18 -16.25 5.91
C GLU A 137 10.88 -16.90 6.37
N ASP A 138 10.12 -16.22 7.21
CA ASP A 138 8.83 -16.73 7.71
C ASP A 138 7.74 -16.76 6.61
N LEU A 139 7.92 -16.03 5.52
CA LEU A 139 7.02 -16.04 4.37
C LEU A 139 7.28 -17.20 3.41
N GLY A 140 8.48 -17.78 3.44
CA GLY A 140 8.88 -18.90 2.61
C GLY A 140 9.40 -18.52 1.23
N GLU A 141 10.01 -19.49 0.56
CA GLU A 141 10.67 -19.30 -0.73
C GLU A 141 9.69 -18.95 -1.86
N HIS A 142 8.49 -19.50 -1.82
CA HIS A 142 7.50 -19.27 -2.89
C HIS A 142 7.05 -17.82 -2.92
N TRP A 143 6.82 -17.21 -1.77
CA TRP A 143 6.48 -15.80 -1.68
C TRP A 143 7.52 -14.92 -2.39
N LYS A 144 8.79 -15.19 -2.14
CA LYS A 144 9.89 -14.42 -2.75
C LYS A 144 9.88 -14.54 -4.27
N LYS A 145 9.69 -15.75 -4.78
CA LYS A 145 9.62 -16.00 -6.23
C LYS A 145 8.43 -15.28 -6.85
N GLU A 146 7.27 -15.36 -6.24
CA GLU A 146 6.04 -14.75 -6.75
C GLU A 146 6.14 -13.22 -6.77
N THR A 147 6.61 -12.62 -5.68
CA THR A 147 6.77 -11.17 -5.57
C THR A 147 7.81 -10.64 -6.55
N THR A 148 8.96 -11.30 -6.64
CA THR A 148 10.02 -10.92 -7.59
C THR A 148 9.52 -11.03 -9.03
N TYR A 149 8.88 -12.13 -9.38
CA TYR A 149 8.33 -12.32 -10.72
C TYR A 149 7.31 -11.24 -11.08
N TYR A 150 6.41 -10.90 -10.14
CA TYR A 150 5.43 -9.84 -10.37
C TYR A 150 6.11 -8.51 -10.72
N TRP A 151 7.05 -8.06 -9.92
CA TRP A 151 7.71 -6.78 -10.12
C TRP A 151 8.61 -6.73 -11.36
N GLU A 152 9.14 -7.86 -11.77
CA GLU A 152 9.94 -7.96 -13.00
C GLU A 152 9.08 -7.93 -14.27
N HIS A 153 7.82 -8.31 -14.20
CA HIS A 153 6.98 -8.56 -15.38
C HIS A 153 5.69 -7.74 -15.46
N TYR A 154 5.33 -7.00 -14.42
CA TYR A 154 4.02 -6.32 -14.38
C TYR A 154 3.85 -5.24 -15.45
N LYS A 155 4.94 -4.74 -16.02
CA LYS A 155 4.94 -3.75 -17.11
C LYS A 155 5.19 -4.37 -18.50
N ASP A 156 5.36 -5.66 -18.57
CA ASP A 156 5.63 -6.35 -19.85
C ASP A 156 4.42 -6.38 -20.79
#